data_9086dffd597ae6575bc57d0a1f5a3549
#
_entry.id   9086dffd597ae6575bc57d0a1f5a3549
#
_cell.length_a   1.000
_cell.length_b   1.000
_cell.length_c   1.000
_cell.angle_alpha   90.00
_cell.angle_beta   90.00
_cell.angle_gamma   90.00
#
_symmetry.space_group_name_H-M   'P 1'
#
loop_
_entity.id
_entity.type
_entity.pdbx_description
1 polymer ?
#
loop_
_entity_poly.entity_id
_entity_poly.type
_entity_poly.pdbx_seq_one_letter_code
_entity_poly.pdbx_strand_id
1 'polypeptide(L)'
;MTQLAINTDFLRGTLSPEPYLRAIAEAGFTHLHWCHQWCTDFIYSRHEIAQYKAWLKELGLQLLDIHGSAGGEKCWFATEEYRRRAGVELVVNRLEMMAELGATGSLMMHAPRINQRYTPEERAEKMREHEAVYRSLDELIPLLEKYDLRIALENLDDTFILLKQAMRDYPTDRIGITYDSGHGNFFGANGLDHLEELKGRVQALHLNDNDGSGDQHQPPFYGTVDWDRLVKILRASSYPATGRPLSFEVAMRNTPFFDTAREADQQPEAIRAFLRDAHERMEKIAAAYLA
;
A
#
# COMPACT_ATOMS: atom_id res chain seq x y z
N MET A 1 -12.43 1.18 -20.56
CA MET A 1 -12.56 1.56 -19.14
C MET A 1 -11.17 1.81 -18.59
N THR A 2 -11.01 2.85 -17.80
CA THR A 2 -9.76 3.14 -17.11
C THR A 2 -9.49 2.03 -16.08
N GLN A 3 -8.29 1.47 -16.06
CA GLN A 3 -7.92 0.48 -15.06
C GLN A 3 -7.57 1.20 -13.76
N LEU A 4 -8.23 0.83 -12.66
CA LEU A 4 -8.03 1.40 -11.32
C LEU A 4 -7.90 0.28 -10.31
N ALA A 5 -7.01 0.46 -9.33
CA ALA A 5 -6.88 -0.40 -8.18
C ALA A 5 -7.36 0.31 -6.91
N ILE A 6 -8.01 -0.44 -6.01
CA ILE A 6 -8.44 0.04 -4.69
C ILE A 6 -8.07 -1.01 -3.62
N ASN A 7 -7.83 -0.53 -2.40
CA ASN A 7 -7.56 -1.38 -1.25
C ASN A 7 -8.80 -2.20 -0.82
N THR A 8 -8.55 -3.40 -0.30
CA THR A 8 -9.63 -4.32 0.12
C THR A 8 -10.18 -4.02 1.51
N ASP A 9 -9.49 -3.21 2.30
CA ASP A 9 -9.85 -2.88 3.68
C ASP A 9 -10.45 -1.47 3.86
N PHE A 10 -10.97 -0.87 2.80
CA PHE A 10 -11.57 0.47 2.83
C PHE A 10 -12.60 0.67 3.95
N LEU A 11 -13.17 -0.40 4.48
CA LEU A 11 -14.05 -0.41 5.64
C LEU A 11 -13.50 -1.33 6.75
N ARG A 12 -12.99 -2.50 6.40
CA ARG A 12 -12.54 -3.50 7.36
C ARG A 12 -11.46 -4.43 6.77
N GLY A 13 -10.36 -4.61 7.50
CA GLY A 13 -9.20 -5.41 7.06
C GLY A 13 -9.19 -6.87 7.54
N THR A 14 -10.26 -7.33 8.21
CA THR A 14 -10.35 -8.69 8.77
C THR A 14 -11.66 -9.39 8.38
N LEU A 15 -11.84 -10.65 8.79
CA LEU A 15 -12.98 -11.51 8.41
C LEU A 15 -12.94 -11.88 6.91
N SER A 16 -14.09 -12.29 6.34
CA SER A 16 -14.15 -12.63 4.92
C SER A 16 -14.03 -11.40 4.04
N PRO A 17 -13.09 -11.35 3.09
CA PRO A 17 -13.00 -10.25 2.14
C PRO A 17 -14.06 -10.31 1.03
N GLU A 18 -14.75 -11.45 0.85
CA GLU A 18 -15.66 -11.67 -0.28
C GLU A 18 -16.72 -10.57 -0.49
N PRO A 19 -17.45 -10.09 0.55
CA PRO A 19 -18.45 -9.04 0.35
C PRO A 19 -17.86 -7.75 -0.21
N TYR A 20 -16.64 -7.42 0.20
CA TYR A 20 -15.93 -6.22 -0.27
C TYR A 20 -15.42 -6.40 -1.70
N LEU A 21 -14.91 -7.58 -2.06
CA LEU A 21 -14.49 -7.89 -3.43
C LEU A 21 -15.66 -7.77 -4.41
N ARG A 22 -16.85 -8.26 -4.05
CA ARG A 22 -18.06 -8.11 -4.88
C ARG A 22 -18.47 -6.65 -5.05
N ALA A 23 -18.49 -5.88 -3.96
CA ALA A 23 -18.84 -4.45 -4.04
C ALA A 23 -17.81 -3.65 -4.87
N ILE A 24 -16.52 -3.96 -4.77
CA ILE A 24 -15.44 -3.36 -5.57
C ILE A 24 -15.65 -3.66 -7.06
N ALA A 25 -15.94 -4.92 -7.43
CA ALA A 25 -16.22 -5.31 -8.81
C ALA A 25 -17.47 -4.63 -9.36
N GLU A 26 -18.57 -4.58 -8.57
CA GLU A 26 -19.82 -3.89 -8.93
C GLU A 26 -19.62 -2.38 -9.15
N ALA A 27 -18.67 -1.76 -8.45
CA ALA A 27 -18.34 -0.34 -8.61
C ALA A 27 -17.47 -0.04 -9.85
N GLY A 28 -16.96 -1.06 -10.56
CA GLY A 28 -16.22 -0.90 -11.80
C GLY A 28 -14.69 -0.92 -11.65
N PHE A 29 -14.17 -1.19 -10.46
CA PHE A 29 -12.73 -1.41 -10.29
C PHE A 29 -12.28 -2.69 -10.97
N THR A 30 -11.05 -2.69 -11.46
CA THR A 30 -10.48 -3.82 -12.20
C THR A 30 -9.33 -4.50 -11.45
N HIS A 31 -8.70 -3.79 -10.52
CA HIS A 31 -7.54 -4.27 -9.78
C HIS A 31 -7.71 -4.02 -8.28
N LEU A 32 -6.93 -4.78 -7.51
CA LEU A 32 -6.94 -4.72 -6.06
C LEU A 32 -5.55 -4.43 -5.50
N HIS A 33 -5.50 -3.56 -4.51
CA HIS A 33 -4.47 -3.50 -3.49
C HIS A 33 -4.96 -4.34 -2.30
N TRP A 34 -4.30 -5.47 -2.03
CA TRP A 34 -4.77 -6.44 -1.04
C TRP A 34 -4.29 -6.07 0.37
N CYS A 35 -5.18 -5.55 1.21
CA CYS A 35 -4.89 -5.15 2.59
C CYS A 35 -5.52 -6.07 3.65
N HIS A 36 -6.18 -7.16 3.28
CA HIS A 36 -6.77 -8.08 4.25
C HIS A 36 -5.69 -8.63 5.19
N GLN A 37 -5.93 -8.57 6.52
CA GLN A 37 -5.04 -9.08 7.56
C GLN A 37 -3.60 -8.50 7.58
N TRP A 38 -3.37 -7.32 7.00
CA TRP A 38 -2.02 -6.73 6.93
C TRP A 38 -1.42 -6.41 8.30
N CYS A 39 -2.25 -6.01 9.29
CA CYS A 39 -1.80 -5.62 10.64
C CYS A 39 -1.83 -6.76 11.66
N THR A 40 -1.86 -8.02 11.22
CA THR A 40 -1.95 -9.21 12.08
C THR A 40 -0.85 -10.22 11.76
N ASP A 41 -0.68 -11.23 12.63
CA ASP A 41 0.25 -12.36 12.41
C ASP A 41 -0.37 -13.48 11.55
N PHE A 42 -1.37 -13.14 10.73
CA PHE A 42 -2.10 -14.09 9.91
C PHE A 42 -1.23 -14.75 8.85
N ILE A 43 -1.37 -16.06 8.67
CA ILE A 43 -0.74 -16.84 7.60
C ILE A 43 -1.83 -17.35 6.67
N TYR A 44 -1.77 -16.96 5.40
CA TYR A 44 -2.68 -17.48 4.39
C TYR A 44 -2.39 -18.94 4.09
N SER A 45 -3.38 -19.80 4.30
CA SER A 45 -3.32 -21.20 3.92
C SER A 45 -3.48 -21.38 2.40
N ARG A 46 -3.02 -22.52 1.87
CA ARG A 46 -3.25 -22.86 0.46
C ARG A 46 -4.72 -22.88 0.08
N HIS A 47 -5.60 -23.29 1.01
CA HIS A 47 -7.04 -23.32 0.75
C HIS A 47 -7.64 -21.92 0.66
N GLU A 48 -7.20 -20.98 1.48
CA GLU A 48 -7.63 -19.58 1.41
C GLU A 48 -7.15 -18.94 0.11
N ILE A 49 -5.87 -19.10 -0.25
CA ILE A 49 -5.31 -18.58 -1.50
C ILE A 49 -6.08 -19.13 -2.71
N ALA A 50 -6.39 -20.43 -2.73
CA ALA A 50 -7.18 -21.04 -3.80
C ALA A 50 -8.61 -20.47 -3.86
N GLN A 51 -9.24 -20.20 -2.70
CA GLN A 51 -10.55 -19.57 -2.65
C GLN A 51 -10.51 -18.11 -3.15
N TYR A 52 -9.49 -17.34 -2.77
CA TYR A 52 -9.30 -15.97 -3.26
C TYR A 52 -9.09 -15.95 -4.78
N LYS A 53 -8.29 -16.86 -5.30
CA LYS A 53 -8.11 -17.03 -6.74
C LYS A 53 -9.42 -17.30 -7.48
N ALA A 54 -10.29 -18.13 -6.88
CA ALA A 54 -11.61 -18.42 -7.46
C ALA A 54 -12.50 -17.18 -7.47
N TRP A 55 -12.56 -16.41 -6.38
CA TRP A 55 -13.35 -15.17 -6.31
C TRP A 55 -12.82 -14.10 -7.27
N LEU A 56 -11.51 -13.89 -7.33
CA LEU A 56 -10.92 -12.93 -8.27
C LEU A 56 -11.28 -13.27 -9.73
N LYS A 57 -11.17 -14.54 -10.09
CA LYS A 57 -11.56 -15.01 -11.42
C LYS A 57 -13.06 -14.83 -11.69
N GLU A 58 -13.93 -15.19 -10.75
CA GLU A 58 -15.39 -15.04 -10.85
C GLU A 58 -15.79 -13.59 -11.07
N LEU A 59 -15.15 -12.67 -10.32
CA LEU A 59 -15.47 -11.24 -10.31
C LEU A 59 -14.73 -10.44 -11.40
N GLY A 60 -13.83 -11.07 -12.16
CA GLY A 60 -13.02 -10.36 -13.15
C GLY A 60 -12.01 -9.38 -12.57
N LEU A 61 -11.64 -9.54 -11.29
CA LEU A 61 -10.66 -8.71 -10.60
C LEU A 61 -9.26 -9.28 -10.74
N GLN A 62 -8.27 -8.40 -10.80
CA GLN A 62 -6.85 -8.75 -10.83
C GLN A 62 -6.16 -8.27 -9.54
N LEU A 63 -5.29 -9.09 -8.99
CA LEU A 63 -4.43 -8.66 -7.90
C LEU A 63 -3.30 -7.80 -8.47
N LEU A 64 -3.26 -6.52 -8.10
CA LEU A 64 -2.14 -5.65 -8.45
C LEU A 64 -0.97 -5.92 -7.50
N ASP A 65 -1.18 -5.68 -6.21
CA ASP A 65 -0.17 -5.71 -5.17
C ASP A 65 -0.78 -6.10 -3.82
N ILE A 66 0.09 -6.32 -2.83
CA ILE A 66 -0.32 -6.68 -1.46
C ILE A 66 0.31 -5.70 -0.48
N HIS A 67 -0.47 -5.25 0.50
CA HIS A 67 0.04 -4.65 1.72
C HIS A 67 0.73 -5.75 2.56
N GLY A 68 2.03 -5.65 2.72
CA GLY A 68 2.81 -6.59 3.49
C GLY A 68 2.48 -6.54 4.97
N SER A 69 2.74 -7.62 5.69
CA SER A 69 2.38 -7.71 7.09
C SER A 69 3.24 -6.78 7.96
N ALA A 70 2.59 -5.87 8.68
CA ALA A 70 3.22 -5.19 9.80
C ALA A 70 3.38 -6.13 11.02
N GLY A 71 2.51 -7.15 11.09
CA GLY A 71 2.46 -8.11 12.19
C GLY A 71 2.02 -7.52 13.52
N GLY A 72 1.63 -8.38 14.46
CA GLY A 72 1.44 -8.00 15.85
C GLY A 72 2.69 -8.29 16.68
N GLU A 73 3.03 -9.59 16.80
CA GLU A 73 4.23 -10.08 17.46
C GLU A 73 5.37 -10.35 16.48
N LYS A 74 5.03 -10.78 15.26
CA LYS A 74 5.97 -11.09 14.18
C LYS A 74 6.25 -9.86 13.35
N CYS A 75 7.47 -9.32 13.45
CA CYS A 75 7.82 -8.06 12.78
C CYS A 75 9.14 -8.22 12.03
N TRP A 76 9.11 -8.04 10.71
CA TRP A 76 10.27 -8.25 9.81
C TRP A 76 11.45 -7.28 10.05
N PHE A 77 11.23 -6.24 10.84
CA PHE A 77 12.28 -5.32 11.29
C PHE A 77 12.47 -5.32 12.83
N ALA A 78 12.02 -6.36 13.53
CA ALA A 78 12.30 -6.49 14.96
C ALA A 78 13.80 -6.59 15.23
N THR A 79 14.24 -5.98 16.33
CA THR A 79 15.64 -6.09 16.77
C THR A 79 15.96 -7.46 17.35
N GLU A 80 14.95 -8.14 17.93
CA GLU A 80 15.06 -9.53 18.37
C GLU A 80 14.99 -10.49 17.18
N GLU A 81 16.05 -11.23 16.96
CA GLU A 81 16.23 -12.05 15.76
C GLU A 81 15.13 -13.09 15.54
N TYR A 82 14.61 -13.73 16.60
CA TYR A 82 13.53 -14.71 16.46
C TYR A 82 12.21 -14.06 15.98
N ARG A 83 11.91 -12.83 16.45
CA ARG A 83 10.73 -12.06 16.01
C ARG A 83 10.90 -11.57 14.58
N ARG A 84 12.11 -11.10 14.24
CA ARG A 84 12.44 -10.68 12.89
C ARG A 84 12.24 -11.84 11.91
N ARG A 85 12.78 -13.02 12.21
CA ARG A 85 12.63 -14.21 11.36
C ARG A 85 11.18 -14.63 11.22
N ALA A 86 10.42 -14.63 12.31
CA ALA A 86 8.98 -14.90 12.26
C ALA A 86 8.24 -13.87 11.40
N GLY A 87 8.68 -12.60 11.41
CA GLY A 87 8.17 -11.55 10.52
C GLY A 87 8.54 -11.80 9.05
N VAL A 88 9.75 -12.28 8.77
CA VAL A 88 10.16 -12.69 7.40
C VAL A 88 9.28 -13.83 6.89
N GLU A 89 8.89 -14.80 7.73
CA GLU A 89 7.93 -15.87 7.34
C GLU A 89 6.57 -15.30 6.91
N LEU A 90 6.09 -14.24 7.57
CA LEU A 90 4.88 -13.53 7.13
C LEU A 90 5.07 -12.90 5.74
N VAL A 91 6.21 -12.26 5.51
CA VAL A 91 6.56 -11.66 4.21
C VAL A 91 6.62 -12.71 3.12
N VAL A 92 7.30 -13.84 3.39
CA VAL A 92 7.40 -14.98 2.45
C VAL A 92 6.01 -15.50 2.08
N ASN A 93 5.11 -15.67 3.05
CA ASN A 93 3.74 -16.11 2.80
C ASN A 93 2.98 -15.17 1.85
N ARG A 94 3.18 -13.86 1.95
CA ARG A 94 2.57 -12.87 1.03
C ARG A 94 3.20 -12.92 -0.36
N LEU A 95 4.52 -13.10 -0.46
CA LEU A 95 5.20 -13.27 -1.76
C LEU A 95 4.74 -14.54 -2.48
N GLU A 96 4.57 -15.65 -1.76
CA GLU A 96 4.01 -16.90 -2.31
C GLU A 96 2.56 -16.71 -2.77
N MET A 97 1.74 -15.99 -2.00
CA MET A 97 0.38 -15.62 -2.39
C MET A 97 0.37 -14.75 -3.65
N MET A 98 1.26 -13.74 -3.74
CA MET A 98 1.40 -12.92 -4.94
C MET A 98 1.72 -13.76 -6.18
N ALA A 99 2.69 -14.65 -6.07
CA ALA A 99 3.08 -15.54 -7.16
C ALA A 99 1.92 -16.45 -7.60
N GLU A 100 1.19 -17.05 -6.64
CA GLU A 100 0.06 -17.95 -6.93
C GLU A 100 -1.14 -17.22 -7.54
N LEU A 101 -1.41 -15.98 -7.12
CA LEU A 101 -2.51 -15.16 -7.64
C LEU A 101 -2.15 -14.37 -8.89
N GLY A 102 -0.88 -14.38 -9.31
CA GLY A 102 -0.41 -13.69 -10.50
C GLY A 102 -0.39 -12.17 -10.37
N ALA A 103 -0.02 -11.65 -9.19
CA ALA A 103 0.12 -10.22 -8.95
C ALA A 103 1.17 -9.59 -9.87
N THR A 104 0.89 -8.40 -10.37
CA THR A 104 1.78 -7.67 -11.29
C THR A 104 2.55 -6.54 -10.62
N GLY A 105 2.18 -6.18 -9.39
CA GLY A 105 2.76 -5.10 -8.59
C GLY A 105 3.91 -5.54 -7.70
N SER A 106 4.06 -4.83 -6.59
CA SER A 106 5.09 -5.06 -5.59
C SER A 106 4.45 -5.43 -4.25
N LEU A 107 5.16 -6.21 -3.42
CA LEU A 107 4.78 -6.30 -2.01
C LEU A 107 5.14 -4.98 -1.34
N MET A 108 4.16 -4.21 -0.92
CA MET A 108 4.38 -3.00 -0.15
C MET A 108 4.76 -3.38 1.28
N MET A 109 5.76 -2.71 1.83
CA MET A 109 6.23 -2.97 3.19
C MET A 109 6.45 -1.68 3.97
N HIS A 110 5.96 -1.67 5.19
CA HIS A 110 6.34 -0.66 6.17
C HIS A 110 7.78 -0.84 6.60
N ALA A 111 8.52 0.27 6.72
CA ALA A 111 9.82 0.36 7.37
C ALA A 111 9.69 1.13 8.70
N PRO A 112 10.69 1.09 9.58
CA PRO A 112 10.69 1.91 10.80
C PRO A 112 10.50 3.39 10.49
N ARG A 113 9.73 4.10 11.32
CA ARG A 113 9.51 5.54 11.21
C ARG A 113 10.58 6.28 12.00
N ILE A 114 11.17 7.33 11.42
CA ILE A 114 11.99 8.30 12.15
C ILE A 114 11.27 9.65 12.14
N ASN A 115 10.88 10.12 13.32
CA ASN A 115 10.27 11.42 13.50
C ASN A 115 11.33 12.45 13.92
N GLN A 116 11.23 13.68 13.43
CA GLN A 116 12.12 14.78 13.81
C GLN A 116 12.09 15.07 15.33
N ARG A 117 11.00 14.73 16.00
CA ARG A 117 10.82 14.93 17.47
C ARG A 117 11.43 13.83 18.33
N TYR A 118 11.93 12.74 17.72
CA TYR A 118 12.54 11.64 18.50
C TYR A 118 13.81 12.08 19.19
N THR A 119 14.00 11.61 20.43
CA THR A 119 15.25 11.73 21.17
C THR A 119 16.39 11.00 20.48
N PRO A 120 17.67 11.26 20.81
CA PRO A 120 18.78 10.50 20.30
C PRO A 120 18.67 8.98 20.53
N GLU A 121 18.13 8.57 21.69
CA GLU A 121 17.93 7.17 22.06
C GLU A 121 16.87 6.51 21.20
N GLU A 122 15.71 7.17 20.99
CA GLU A 122 14.65 6.69 20.10
C GLU A 122 15.14 6.57 18.66
N ARG A 123 15.92 7.56 18.17
CA ARG A 123 16.55 7.47 16.84
C ARG A 123 17.50 6.31 16.74
N ALA A 124 18.34 6.07 17.76
CA ALA A 124 19.25 4.94 17.77
C ALA A 124 18.52 3.59 17.73
N GLU A 125 17.36 3.48 18.40
CA GLU A 125 16.50 2.29 18.29
C GLU A 125 15.97 2.11 16.87
N LYS A 126 15.42 3.16 16.26
CA LYS A 126 14.93 3.11 14.88
C LYS A 126 16.03 2.78 13.86
N MET A 127 17.26 3.20 14.10
CA MET A 127 18.40 2.78 13.27
C MET A 127 18.70 1.28 13.40
N ARG A 128 18.60 0.71 14.61
CA ARG A 128 18.74 -0.76 14.79
C ARG A 128 17.62 -1.53 14.10
N GLU A 129 16.39 -1.03 14.18
CA GLU A 129 15.25 -1.58 13.40
C GLU A 129 15.53 -1.50 11.90
N HIS A 130 16.11 -0.40 11.41
CA HIS A 130 16.45 -0.25 10.00
C HIS A 130 17.55 -1.23 9.55
N GLU A 131 18.55 -1.48 10.39
CA GLU A 131 19.53 -2.53 10.15
C GLU A 131 18.88 -3.92 10.07
N ALA A 132 17.82 -4.15 10.87
CA ALA A 132 17.03 -5.38 10.77
C ALA A 132 16.23 -5.47 9.46
N VAL A 133 15.72 -4.34 8.92
CA VAL A 133 15.15 -4.30 7.55
C VAL A 133 16.18 -4.82 6.54
N TYR A 134 17.42 -4.36 6.60
CA TYR A 134 18.45 -4.78 5.66
C TYR A 134 18.71 -6.27 5.73
N ARG A 135 18.89 -6.83 6.94
CA ARG A 135 19.02 -8.29 7.10
C ARG A 135 17.83 -9.06 6.52
N SER A 136 16.62 -8.53 6.67
CA SER A 136 15.42 -9.16 6.12
C SER A 136 15.35 -9.05 4.61
N LEU A 137 15.73 -7.90 4.03
CA LEU A 137 15.81 -7.73 2.58
C LEU A 137 16.85 -8.68 1.96
N ASP A 138 18.03 -8.81 2.59
CA ASP A 138 19.09 -9.73 2.12
C ASP A 138 18.60 -11.19 2.07
N GLU A 139 17.79 -11.61 3.07
CA GLU A 139 17.16 -12.94 3.07
C GLU A 139 16.05 -13.09 2.01
N LEU A 140 15.36 -12.00 1.65
CA LEU A 140 14.21 -12.01 0.74
C LEU A 140 14.60 -11.86 -0.74
N ILE A 141 15.71 -11.19 -1.07
CA ILE A 141 16.13 -10.94 -2.46
C ILE A 141 16.17 -12.23 -3.30
N PRO A 142 16.73 -13.36 -2.87
CA PRO A 142 16.72 -14.60 -3.66
C PRO A 142 15.30 -15.08 -3.99
N LEU A 143 14.33 -14.83 -3.10
CA LEU A 143 12.94 -15.20 -3.32
C LEU A 143 12.24 -14.24 -4.30
N LEU A 144 12.56 -12.94 -4.23
CA LEU A 144 12.10 -11.94 -5.18
C LEU A 144 12.59 -12.27 -6.60
N GLU A 145 13.84 -12.69 -6.73
CA GLU A 145 14.41 -13.14 -8.01
C GLU A 145 13.70 -14.39 -8.54
N LYS A 146 13.50 -15.40 -7.66
CA LYS A 146 12.83 -16.67 -8.02
C LYS A 146 11.42 -16.45 -8.56
N TYR A 147 10.66 -15.55 -7.99
CA TYR A 147 9.26 -15.29 -8.37
C TYR A 147 9.07 -14.10 -9.31
N ASP A 148 10.14 -13.43 -9.69
CA ASP A 148 10.14 -12.14 -10.41
C ASP A 148 9.27 -11.08 -9.73
N LEU A 149 9.32 -11.03 -8.41
CA LEU A 149 8.59 -10.09 -7.57
C LEU A 149 9.48 -8.94 -7.07
N ARG A 150 8.86 -7.97 -6.46
CA ARG A 150 9.50 -6.76 -5.92
C ARG A 150 8.95 -6.43 -4.55
N ILE A 151 9.76 -5.77 -3.73
CA ILE A 151 9.33 -5.10 -2.50
C ILE A 151 9.40 -3.59 -2.72
N ALA A 152 8.36 -2.89 -2.30
CA ALA A 152 8.31 -1.44 -2.31
C ALA A 152 8.12 -0.91 -0.88
N LEU A 153 9.09 -0.13 -0.39
CA LEU A 153 9.04 0.47 0.94
C LEU A 153 8.21 1.75 0.91
N GLU A 154 7.33 1.92 1.88
CA GLU A 154 6.42 3.07 1.94
C GLU A 154 7.00 4.26 2.69
N ASN A 155 6.64 5.47 2.25
CA ASN A 155 6.95 6.72 2.95
C ASN A 155 6.02 6.92 4.14
N LEU A 156 6.49 6.55 5.32
CA LEU A 156 5.74 6.63 6.57
C LEU A 156 6.12 7.81 7.46
N ASP A 157 7.21 8.51 7.15
CA ASP A 157 7.76 9.57 7.98
C ASP A 157 8.00 10.87 7.21
N ASP A 158 8.18 11.95 7.96
CA ASP A 158 8.39 13.30 7.45
C ASP A 158 9.81 13.55 6.93
N THR A 159 10.72 12.61 7.09
CA THR A 159 12.14 12.80 6.75
C THR A 159 12.59 12.04 5.52
N PHE A 160 11.94 10.96 5.19
CA PHE A 160 12.33 10.03 4.13
C PHE A 160 13.77 9.50 4.26
N ILE A 161 14.42 9.66 5.42
CA ILE A 161 15.85 9.35 5.59
C ILE A 161 16.13 7.87 5.34
N LEU A 162 15.38 6.97 6.02
CA LEU A 162 15.60 5.53 5.89
C LEU A 162 15.24 5.04 4.48
N LEU A 163 14.18 5.59 3.91
CA LEU A 163 13.76 5.28 2.55
C LEU A 163 14.82 5.67 1.52
N LYS A 164 15.35 6.91 1.61
CA LYS A 164 16.44 7.39 0.76
C LYS A 164 17.71 6.57 0.91
N GLN A 165 18.03 6.12 2.12
CA GLN A 165 19.19 5.28 2.39
C GLN A 165 19.01 3.91 1.73
N ALA A 166 17.87 3.23 1.93
CA ALA A 166 17.57 1.96 1.30
C ALA A 166 17.61 2.05 -0.24
N MET A 167 17.11 3.17 -0.81
CA MET A 167 17.14 3.36 -2.27
C MET A 167 18.56 3.55 -2.83
N ARG A 168 19.52 3.99 -2.05
CA ARG A 168 20.93 4.04 -2.46
C ARG A 168 21.62 2.67 -2.38
N ASP A 169 21.23 1.88 -1.39
CA ASP A 169 21.99 0.67 -1.01
C ASP A 169 21.47 -0.59 -1.72
N TYR A 170 20.24 -0.59 -2.24
CA TYR A 170 19.62 -1.77 -2.85
C TYR A 170 19.38 -1.62 -4.37
N PRO A 171 19.40 -2.75 -5.12
CA PRO A 171 19.13 -2.78 -6.56
C PRO A 171 17.76 -2.21 -6.91
N THR A 172 17.69 -1.47 -8.02
CA THR A 172 16.47 -0.78 -8.47
C THR A 172 15.39 -1.72 -9.02
N ASP A 173 15.76 -2.88 -9.50
CA ASP A 173 14.84 -3.84 -10.11
C ASP A 173 14.04 -4.66 -9.09
N ARG A 174 14.54 -4.82 -7.87
CA ARG A 174 13.89 -5.63 -6.81
C ARG A 174 13.33 -4.81 -5.65
N ILE A 175 13.98 -3.71 -5.30
CA ILE A 175 13.58 -2.86 -4.19
C ILE A 175 13.27 -1.46 -4.71
N GLY A 176 12.10 -0.95 -4.40
CA GLY A 176 11.65 0.38 -4.78
C GLY A 176 10.83 1.05 -3.68
N ILE A 177 10.09 2.09 -4.05
CA ILE A 177 9.23 2.80 -3.12
C ILE A 177 7.75 2.64 -3.49
N THR A 178 6.92 2.55 -2.46
CA THR A 178 5.51 2.89 -2.51
C THR A 178 5.38 4.34 -2.11
N TYR A 179 4.78 5.17 -2.96
CA TYR A 179 4.47 6.53 -2.57
C TYR A 179 3.04 6.63 -2.09
N ASP A 180 2.87 6.93 -0.80
CA ASP A 180 1.60 7.30 -0.21
C ASP A 180 1.47 8.83 -0.22
N SER A 181 0.40 9.32 -0.89
CA SER A 181 0.17 10.75 -1.07
C SER A 181 -0.34 11.44 0.19
N GLY A 182 -1.10 10.72 1.02
CA GLY A 182 -1.57 11.23 2.29
C GLY A 182 -0.43 11.34 3.30
N HIS A 183 0.43 10.33 3.42
CA HIS A 183 1.64 10.41 4.25
C HIS A 183 2.56 11.54 3.81
N GLY A 184 2.63 11.80 2.51
CA GLY A 184 3.40 12.93 1.97
C GLY A 184 2.78 14.30 2.24
N ASN A 185 1.49 14.37 2.59
CA ASN A 185 0.73 15.62 2.74
C ASN A 185 0.61 16.10 4.19
N PHE A 186 0.78 15.25 5.18
CA PHE A 186 0.67 15.64 6.57
C PHE A 186 2.03 15.72 7.30
N PHE A 187 2.03 16.20 8.54
CA PHE A 187 3.23 16.43 9.38
C PHE A 187 4.24 17.46 8.82
N GLY A 188 3.85 18.31 7.86
CA GLY A 188 4.76 19.24 7.23
C GLY A 188 5.83 18.54 6.38
N ALA A 189 5.52 17.35 5.92
CA ALA A 189 6.44 16.47 5.22
C ALA A 189 6.63 16.93 3.82
N ASN A 190 7.10 17.85 3.31
CA ASN A 190 7.38 18.19 1.90
C ASN A 190 7.40 16.95 0.95
N GLY A 191 6.38 16.09 1.08
CA GLY A 191 6.35 14.75 0.48
C GLY A 191 6.50 14.77 -1.04
N LEU A 192 5.96 15.79 -1.72
CA LEU A 192 6.12 15.95 -3.16
C LEU A 192 7.56 16.35 -3.56
N ASP A 193 8.30 17.05 -2.70
CA ASP A 193 9.72 17.34 -2.95
C ASP A 193 10.55 16.05 -2.84
N HIS A 194 10.24 15.23 -1.84
CA HIS A 194 10.88 13.92 -1.68
C HIS A 194 10.50 12.95 -2.80
N LEU A 195 9.24 12.97 -3.26
CA LEU A 195 8.84 12.19 -4.42
C LEU A 195 9.60 12.62 -5.68
N GLU A 196 9.75 13.91 -5.92
CA GLU A 196 10.53 14.42 -7.07
C GLU A 196 11.98 13.90 -7.04
N GLU A 197 12.60 13.85 -5.85
CA GLU A 197 13.95 13.30 -5.68
C GLU A 197 14.00 11.79 -5.94
N LEU A 198 12.98 11.04 -5.51
CA LEU A 198 12.91 9.58 -5.56
C LEU A 198 12.10 9.03 -6.74
N LYS A 199 11.61 9.86 -7.64
CA LYS A 199 10.69 9.47 -8.72
C LYS A 199 11.19 8.32 -9.61
N GLY A 200 12.50 8.17 -9.76
CA GLY A 200 13.10 7.05 -10.48
C GLY A 200 13.01 5.69 -9.78
N ARG A 201 12.48 5.64 -8.56
CA ARG A 201 12.37 4.43 -7.73
C ARG A 201 10.93 4.05 -7.40
N VAL A 202 9.93 4.75 -7.95
CA VAL A 202 8.51 4.48 -7.71
C VAL A 202 8.10 3.17 -8.37
N GLN A 203 7.62 2.22 -7.57
CA GLN A 203 7.15 0.91 -7.99
C GLN A 203 5.70 0.64 -7.61
N ALA A 204 5.18 1.29 -6.58
CA ALA A 204 3.81 1.18 -6.14
C ALA A 204 3.27 2.54 -5.66
N LEU A 205 1.95 2.65 -5.57
CA LEU A 205 1.25 3.87 -5.17
C LEU A 205 0.16 3.54 -4.16
N HIS A 206 0.06 4.36 -3.12
CA HIS A 206 -1.07 4.46 -2.22
C HIS A 206 -1.64 5.88 -2.33
N LEU A 207 -2.51 6.09 -3.31
CA LEU A 207 -3.09 7.41 -3.55
C LEU A 207 -4.31 7.60 -2.66
N ASN A 208 -4.26 8.60 -1.81
CA ASN A 208 -5.34 9.03 -0.92
C ASN A 208 -5.18 10.51 -0.59
N ASP A 209 -6.15 11.09 0.08
CA ASP A 209 -6.16 12.49 0.48
C ASP A 209 -6.32 12.65 1.99
N ASN A 210 -5.94 13.81 2.50
CA ASN A 210 -6.22 14.27 3.85
C ASN A 210 -6.11 15.80 3.92
N ASP A 211 -6.57 16.38 5.03
CA ASP A 211 -6.53 17.83 5.28
C ASP A 211 -5.20 18.33 5.89
N GLY A 212 -4.19 17.50 5.93
CA GLY A 212 -2.88 17.78 6.54
C GLY A 212 -2.81 17.57 8.05
N SER A 213 -3.92 17.25 8.73
CA SER A 213 -3.96 17.06 10.19
C SER A 213 -3.61 15.64 10.63
N GLY A 214 -3.67 14.66 9.73
CA GLY A 214 -3.38 13.27 10.05
C GLY A 214 -3.67 12.31 8.89
N ASP A 215 -3.48 11.04 9.19
CA ASP A 215 -3.64 9.92 8.27
C ASP A 215 -5.13 9.55 8.11
N GLN A 216 -5.80 10.24 7.18
CA GLN A 216 -7.25 10.13 7.00
C GLN A 216 -7.67 9.15 5.91
N HIS A 217 -6.80 8.84 4.96
CA HIS A 217 -7.08 7.96 3.82
C HIS A 217 -8.37 8.33 3.07
N GLN A 218 -8.62 9.62 2.86
CA GLN A 218 -9.80 10.07 2.14
C GLN A 218 -9.67 9.84 0.63
N PRO A 219 -10.79 9.65 -0.10
CA PRO A 219 -10.76 9.69 -1.56
C PRO A 219 -10.21 11.03 -2.09
N PRO A 220 -9.69 11.09 -3.33
CA PRO A 220 -9.17 12.32 -3.93
C PRO A 220 -10.16 13.48 -3.85
N PHE A 221 -9.63 14.69 -3.62
CA PHE A 221 -10.38 15.95 -3.52
C PHE A 221 -11.26 16.12 -2.28
N TYR A 222 -11.10 15.27 -1.27
CA TYR A 222 -11.67 15.51 0.06
C TYR A 222 -10.74 16.35 0.95
N GLY A 223 -9.46 16.36 0.66
CA GLY A 223 -8.42 17.03 1.45
C GLY A 223 -7.65 18.09 0.68
N THR A 224 -6.35 18.17 0.93
CA THR A 224 -5.46 19.25 0.48
C THR A 224 -4.25 18.78 -0.33
N VAL A 225 -4.20 17.52 -0.74
CA VAL A 225 -3.11 17.01 -1.60
C VAL A 225 -3.07 17.80 -2.91
N ASP A 226 -1.91 18.29 -3.30
CA ASP A 226 -1.69 18.94 -4.60
C ASP A 226 -1.65 17.89 -5.72
N TRP A 227 -2.84 17.50 -6.17
CA TRP A 227 -3.02 16.47 -7.20
C TRP A 227 -2.39 16.84 -8.54
N ASP A 228 -2.40 18.10 -8.91
CA ASP A 228 -1.81 18.55 -10.18
C ASP A 228 -0.28 18.35 -10.17
N ARG A 229 0.37 18.73 -9.08
CA ARG A 229 1.81 18.53 -8.91
C ARG A 229 2.14 17.04 -8.79
N LEU A 230 1.37 16.29 -8.00
CA LEU A 230 1.56 14.86 -7.83
C LEU A 230 1.49 14.12 -9.18
N VAL A 231 0.44 14.34 -9.96
CA VAL A 231 0.27 13.73 -11.28
C VAL A 231 1.42 14.07 -12.22
N LYS A 232 1.87 15.33 -12.22
CA LYS A 232 3.03 15.76 -13.02
C LYS A 232 4.30 14.99 -12.65
N ILE A 233 4.56 14.79 -11.36
CA ILE A 233 5.74 14.04 -10.90
C ILE A 233 5.60 12.56 -11.26
N LEU A 234 4.42 11.95 -11.04
CA LEU A 234 4.19 10.55 -11.37
C LEU A 234 4.36 10.26 -12.86
N ARG A 235 3.91 11.14 -13.74
CA ARG A 235 4.13 11.01 -15.18
C ARG A 235 5.62 11.05 -15.58
N ALA A 236 6.43 11.75 -14.82
CA ALA A 236 7.88 11.86 -15.02
C ALA A 236 8.69 10.82 -14.23
N SER A 237 8.00 9.92 -13.50
CA SER A 237 8.61 8.91 -12.65
C SER A 237 8.90 7.60 -13.41
N SER A 238 9.43 6.59 -12.68
CA SER A 238 9.55 5.23 -13.19
C SER A 238 8.21 4.49 -13.30
N TYR A 239 7.14 4.99 -12.68
CA TYR A 239 5.86 4.28 -12.60
C TYR A 239 5.17 4.03 -13.96
N PRO A 240 5.12 4.98 -14.91
CA PRO A 240 4.52 4.74 -16.23
C PRO A 240 5.13 3.56 -16.99
N ALA A 241 6.43 3.33 -16.84
CA ALA A 241 7.12 2.21 -17.50
C ALA A 241 6.69 0.84 -16.96
N THR A 242 6.03 0.79 -15.81
CA THR A 242 5.48 -0.45 -15.25
C THR A 242 4.23 -0.95 -15.99
N GLY A 243 3.52 -0.05 -16.67
CA GLY A 243 2.24 -0.33 -17.31
C GLY A 243 1.09 -0.62 -16.33
N ARG A 244 1.27 -0.37 -15.05
CA ARG A 244 0.31 -0.69 -13.99
C ARG A 244 -0.74 0.40 -13.82
N PRO A 245 -1.97 0.06 -13.38
CA PRO A 245 -2.98 1.05 -13.03
C PRO A 245 -2.57 1.88 -11.80
N LEU A 246 -3.16 3.06 -11.65
CA LEU A 246 -3.05 3.81 -10.40
C LEU A 246 -3.72 3.02 -9.28
N SER A 247 -3.07 2.97 -8.12
CA SER A 247 -3.54 2.27 -6.91
C SER A 247 -3.90 3.28 -5.84
N PHE A 248 -5.10 3.12 -5.28
CA PHE A 248 -5.65 4.01 -4.27
C PHE A 248 -5.89 3.25 -2.98
N GLU A 249 -5.46 3.84 -1.87
CA GLU A 249 -5.67 3.33 -0.53
C GLU A 249 -6.55 4.31 0.25
N VAL A 250 -7.85 4.04 0.27
CA VAL A 250 -8.86 4.94 0.83
C VAL A 250 -9.68 4.27 1.91
N ALA A 251 -10.17 5.06 2.87
CA ALA A 251 -11.00 4.59 3.95
C ALA A 251 -12.37 5.27 3.96
N MET A 252 -13.43 4.49 4.10
CA MET A 252 -14.78 4.99 4.20
C MET A 252 -15.01 5.80 5.49
N ARG A 253 -14.29 5.50 6.57
CA ARG A 253 -14.47 6.06 7.94
C ARG A 253 -14.38 7.58 8.02
N ASN A 254 -13.65 8.23 7.12
CA ASN A 254 -13.45 9.67 7.12
C ASN A 254 -14.25 10.36 6.01
N THR A 255 -15.40 9.81 5.66
CA THR A 255 -16.30 10.33 4.62
C THR A 255 -17.73 10.43 5.14
N PRO A 256 -18.59 11.23 4.50
CA PRO A 256 -20.02 11.33 4.85
C PRO A 256 -20.77 9.99 4.78
N PHE A 257 -20.26 9.03 4.01
CA PHE A 257 -20.87 7.70 3.87
C PHE A 257 -20.72 6.86 5.15
N PHE A 258 -19.69 7.09 5.96
CA PHE A 258 -19.47 6.35 7.20
C PHE A 258 -20.46 6.74 8.29
N ASP A 259 -20.85 8.02 8.41
CA ASP A 259 -21.79 8.49 9.43
C ASP A 259 -23.20 7.95 9.17
N THR A 260 -23.58 7.77 7.91
CA THR A 260 -24.80 7.04 7.53
C THR A 260 -24.70 5.54 7.76
N ALA A 261 -23.51 5.06 8.00
CA ALA A 261 -23.10 3.67 8.04
C ALA A 261 -22.60 3.22 9.43
N ARG A 262 -22.90 3.92 10.52
CA ARG A 262 -22.55 3.45 11.88
C ARG A 262 -23.16 2.10 12.26
N GLU A 263 -24.20 1.69 11.52
CA GLU A 263 -24.77 0.34 11.52
C GLU A 263 -24.38 -0.45 10.25
N ALA A 264 -23.43 0.00 9.50
CA ALA A 264 -23.18 -0.26 8.08
C ALA A 264 -22.33 -1.47 7.77
N ASP A 265 -21.90 -2.21 8.74
CA ASP A 265 -21.60 -3.62 8.48
C ASP A 265 -22.82 -4.32 7.82
N GLN A 266 -23.96 -3.63 7.82
CA GLN A 266 -25.27 -4.09 7.38
C GLN A 266 -25.93 -3.23 6.28
N GLN A 267 -25.27 -2.15 5.78
CA GLN A 267 -25.88 -1.31 4.75
C GLN A 267 -25.09 -1.35 3.42
N PRO A 268 -25.37 -2.33 2.56
CA PRO A 268 -24.73 -2.46 1.23
C PRO A 268 -24.83 -1.19 0.37
N GLU A 269 -25.90 -0.37 0.56
CA GLU A 269 -26.07 0.87 -0.18
C GLU A 269 -25.01 1.92 0.13
N ALA A 270 -24.62 2.09 1.42
CA ALA A 270 -23.62 3.06 1.82
C ALA A 270 -22.23 2.67 1.26
N ILE A 271 -21.91 1.38 1.28
CA ILE A 271 -20.68 0.85 0.67
C ILE A 271 -20.67 1.11 -0.84
N ARG A 272 -21.77 0.79 -1.53
CA ARG A 272 -21.91 1.05 -2.97
C ARG A 272 -21.82 2.54 -3.31
N ALA A 273 -22.42 3.40 -2.49
CA ALA A 273 -22.36 4.85 -2.69
C ALA A 273 -20.92 5.38 -2.49
N PHE A 274 -20.22 4.94 -1.44
CA PHE A 274 -18.81 5.26 -1.21
C PHE A 274 -17.93 4.84 -2.38
N LEU A 275 -18.04 3.58 -2.80
CA LEU A 275 -17.19 3.05 -3.87
C LEU A 275 -17.46 3.75 -5.23
N ARG A 276 -18.70 4.14 -5.53
CA ARG A 276 -19.00 4.95 -6.73
C ARG A 276 -18.38 6.34 -6.65
N ASP A 277 -18.52 7.05 -5.53
CA ASP A 277 -17.91 8.38 -5.34
C ASP A 277 -16.38 8.29 -5.44
N ALA A 278 -15.78 7.29 -4.78
CA ALA A 278 -14.35 7.04 -4.85
C ALA A 278 -13.90 6.76 -6.29
N HIS A 279 -14.59 5.87 -7.01
CA HIS A 279 -14.26 5.54 -8.40
C HIS A 279 -14.32 6.76 -9.32
N GLU A 280 -15.39 7.57 -9.24
CA GLU A 280 -15.54 8.80 -10.05
C GLU A 280 -14.41 9.82 -9.81
N ARG A 281 -13.94 9.93 -8.56
CA ARG A 281 -12.82 10.82 -8.20
C ARG A 281 -11.48 10.27 -8.72
N MET A 282 -11.28 8.97 -8.57
CA MET A 282 -10.08 8.29 -9.05
C MET A 282 -9.97 8.32 -10.58
N GLU A 283 -11.09 8.22 -11.30
CA GLU A 283 -11.11 8.40 -12.76
C GLU A 283 -10.63 9.78 -13.20
N LYS A 284 -10.93 10.85 -12.44
CA LYS A 284 -10.41 12.20 -12.75
C LYS A 284 -8.89 12.27 -12.64
N ILE A 285 -8.33 11.66 -11.60
CA ILE A 285 -6.86 11.57 -11.44
C ILE A 285 -6.26 10.73 -12.56
N ALA A 286 -6.84 9.58 -12.88
CA ALA A 286 -6.36 8.73 -13.95
C ALA A 286 -6.43 9.40 -15.32
N ALA A 287 -7.49 10.16 -15.60
CA ALA A 287 -7.60 10.94 -16.83
C ALA A 287 -6.50 12.00 -16.94
N ALA A 288 -6.22 12.72 -15.85
CA ALA A 288 -5.12 13.69 -15.79
C ALA A 288 -3.73 13.03 -15.93
N TYR A 289 -3.58 11.83 -15.38
CA TYR A 289 -2.35 11.05 -15.50
C TYR A 289 -2.08 10.56 -16.92
N LEU A 290 -3.12 10.21 -17.67
CA LEU A 290 -3.02 9.70 -19.05
C LEU A 290 -2.97 10.81 -20.13
N ALA A 291 -3.38 12.04 -19.78
CA ALA A 291 -3.38 13.18 -20.70
C ALA A 291 -1.96 13.68 -21.03
#